data_ec359fb557fa645438d488e1f5507faa
#
_entry.id   ec359fb557fa645438d488e1f5507faa
#
_cell.length_a   1.000
_cell.length_b   1.000
_cell.length_c   1.000
_cell.angle_alpha   90.00
_cell.angle_beta   90.00
_cell.angle_gamma   90.00
#
_symmetry.space_group_name_H-M   'P 1'
#
loop_
_entity.id
_entity.type
_entity.pdbx_description
1 polymer ?
#
loop_
_entity_poly.entity_id
_entity_poly.type
_entity_poly.pdbx_seq_one_letter_code
_entity_poly.pdbx_strand_id
1 'polypeptide(L)'
;SQNEQFASLYFDLKAKAKEDNKPLIITEGKTDWKHIKAAQKSLSISNIDIEYYEYEDSLGDLPLLQLLKDYARIPQKRKIIGISDRDNFCKLSFDALKTEQYVSLGNNVYMFAIPLVHQDIYGDEISIEHYYRKEHLLKENYEGRRLFLGSEFNGKGRGLEKDYITRFKGIDHKSKNNGIIDERVYDIKDLDEENSLAMSKSDFADLILAEAEYARDFDFSAFQEIFSVIKAVINS
;
A
#
# COMPACT_ATOMS: atom_id res chain seq x y z
N SER A 1 1.95 22.88 -10.18
CA SER A 1 3.21 22.10 -10.39
C SER A 1 3.38 21.07 -9.27
N GLN A 2 4.21 20.05 -9.45
CA GLN A 2 4.50 19.05 -8.39
C GLN A 2 4.98 19.71 -7.09
N ASN A 3 5.74 20.80 -7.19
CA ASN A 3 6.24 21.54 -6.03
C ASN A 3 5.12 22.26 -5.25
N GLU A 4 4.09 22.75 -5.92
CA GLU A 4 2.94 23.40 -5.26
C GLU A 4 2.06 22.38 -4.57
N GLN A 5 1.85 21.22 -5.18
CA GLN A 5 1.13 20.10 -4.57
C GLN A 5 1.85 19.55 -3.35
N PHE A 6 3.18 19.40 -3.43
CA PHE A 6 4.00 18.99 -2.29
C PHE A 6 3.94 20.00 -1.14
N ALA A 7 4.02 21.31 -1.46
CA ALA A 7 3.91 22.37 -0.47
C ALA A 7 2.53 22.36 0.21
N SER A 8 1.45 22.20 -0.55
CA SER A 8 0.09 22.11 -0.03
C SER A 8 -0.05 20.92 0.94
N LEU A 9 0.40 19.73 0.52
CA LEU A 9 0.39 18.53 1.35
C LEU A 9 1.20 18.72 2.64
N TYR A 10 2.37 19.33 2.55
CA TYR A 10 3.21 19.61 3.72
C TYR A 10 2.52 20.53 4.72
N PHE A 11 1.84 21.58 4.24
CA PHE A 11 1.10 22.51 5.10
C PHE A 11 -0.12 21.86 5.73
N ASP A 12 -0.87 21.04 4.99
CA ASP A 12 -2.03 20.31 5.51
C ASP A 12 -1.61 19.31 6.60
N LEU A 13 -0.57 18.53 6.34
CA LEU A 13 0.00 17.62 7.32
C LEU A 13 0.48 18.34 8.56
N LYS A 14 1.14 19.50 8.40
CA LYS A 14 1.61 20.33 9.52
C LYS A 14 0.47 20.88 10.36
N ALA A 15 -0.66 21.22 9.76
CA ALA A 15 -1.88 21.58 10.47
C ALA A 15 -2.43 20.38 11.25
N LYS A 16 -2.66 19.26 10.59
CA LYS A 16 -3.14 18.01 11.21
C LYS A 16 -2.25 17.50 12.33
N ALA A 17 -0.93 17.59 12.20
CA ALA A 17 0.01 17.20 13.26
C ALA A 17 -0.16 17.99 14.55
N LYS A 18 -0.84 19.15 14.53
CA LYS A 18 -1.08 20.02 15.67
C LYS A 18 -2.46 19.84 16.32
N GLU A 19 -3.41 19.24 15.62
CA GLU A 19 -4.84 19.32 15.99
C GLU A 19 -5.28 18.26 17.00
N ASP A 20 -4.65 17.08 17.05
CA ASP A 20 -5.07 15.97 17.91
C ASP A 20 -3.88 15.33 18.62
N ASN A 21 -4.15 14.59 19.71
CA ASN A 21 -3.17 13.79 20.44
C ASN A 21 -3.11 12.34 19.95
N LYS A 22 -4.01 11.92 19.07
CA LYS A 22 -4.02 10.57 18.50
C LYS A 22 -2.82 10.35 17.58
N PRO A 23 -2.19 9.18 17.59
CA PRO A 23 -1.15 8.86 16.62
C PRO A 23 -1.65 9.05 15.19
N LEU A 24 -0.85 9.68 14.34
CA LEU A 24 -1.16 9.91 12.92
C LEU A 24 -0.41 8.90 12.06
N ILE A 25 -1.14 8.15 11.26
CA ILE A 25 -0.60 7.21 10.28
C ILE A 25 -0.48 7.90 8.93
N ILE A 26 0.71 7.86 8.35
CA ILE A 26 1.00 8.36 7.00
C ILE A 26 1.57 7.19 6.19
N THR A 27 0.94 6.83 5.10
CA THR A 27 1.39 5.74 4.22
C THR A 27 2.18 6.27 3.02
N GLU A 28 2.99 5.44 2.41
CA GLU A 28 3.74 5.78 1.20
C GLU A 28 2.79 5.95 0.00
N GLY A 29 1.92 4.96 -0.21
CA GLY A 29 0.93 4.97 -1.27
C GLY A 29 -0.38 5.61 -0.82
N LYS A 30 -1.02 6.36 -1.74
CA LYS A 30 -2.33 6.97 -1.51
C LYS A 30 -3.46 5.98 -1.28
N THR A 31 -3.25 4.72 -1.58
CA THR A 31 -4.22 3.62 -1.42
C THR A 31 -3.99 2.80 -0.15
N ASP A 32 -2.79 2.81 0.40
CA ASP A 32 -2.40 1.89 1.48
C ASP A 32 -3.18 2.14 2.77
N TRP A 33 -3.42 3.41 3.11
CA TRP A 33 -4.23 3.77 4.27
C TRP A 33 -5.67 3.22 4.18
N LYS A 34 -6.21 3.06 2.95
CA LYS A 34 -7.54 2.50 2.72
C LYS A 34 -7.60 1.04 3.16
N HIS A 35 -6.59 0.26 2.80
CA HIS A 35 -6.47 -1.14 3.19
C HIS A 35 -6.32 -1.30 4.71
N ILE A 36 -5.43 -0.51 5.32
CA ILE A 36 -5.18 -0.59 6.76
C ILE A 36 -6.42 -0.16 7.54
N LYS A 37 -7.10 0.90 7.13
CA LYS A 37 -8.33 1.38 7.77
C LYS A 37 -9.47 0.35 7.66
N ALA A 38 -9.66 -0.25 6.50
CA ALA A 38 -10.65 -1.32 6.32
C ALA A 38 -10.31 -2.56 7.17
N ALA A 39 -9.04 -2.94 7.23
CA ALA A 39 -8.57 -4.04 8.07
C ALA A 39 -8.81 -3.76 9.56
N GLN A 40 -8.55 -2.54 10.04
CA GLN A 40 -8.82 -2.16 11.42
C GLN A 40 -10.29 -2.39 11.80
N LYS A 41 -11.19 -2.00 10.91
CA LYS A 41 -12.63 -2.19 11.11
C LYS A 41 -13.02 -3.67 11.04
N SER A 42 -12.58 -4.39 10.01
CA SER A 42 -12.89 -5.81 9.82
C SER A 42 -12.41 -6.68 10.99
N LEU A 43 -11.22 -6.40 11.51
CA LEU A 43 -10.63 -7.10 12.65
C LEU A 43 -11.14 -6.60 14.01
N SER A 44 -12.05 -5.62 14.02
CA SER A 44 -12.61 -5.01 15.25
C SER A 44 -11.52 -4.54 16.23
N ILE A 45 -10.42 -3.93 15.70
CA ILE A 45 -9.32 -3.43 16.51
C ILE A 45 -9.71 -2.06 17.09
N SER A 46 -10.39 -2.08 18.24
CA SER A 46 -10.87 -0.89 18.94
C SER A 46 -9.91 -0.35 20.02
N ASN A 47 -8.89 -1.13 20.37
CA ASN A 47 -7.92 -0.76 21.41
C ASN A 47 -6.74 0.07 20.90
N ILE A 48 -6.74 0.46 19.62
CA ILE A 48 -5.78 1.34 18.97
C ILE A 48 -6.55 2.52 18.39
N ASP A 49 -6.50 3.67 19.08
CA ASP A 49 -7.15 4.90 18.63
C ASP A 49 -6.14 5.73 17.83
N ILE A 50 -6.24 5.67 16.51
CA ILE A 50 -5.32 6.29 15.54
C ILE A 50 -6.11 7.09 14.52
N GLU A 51 -5.43 8.06 13.91
CA GLU A 51 -5.94 8.82 12.75
C GLU A 51 -5.12 8.46 11.53
N TYR A 52 -5.78 8.34 10.38
CA TYR A 52 -5.13 8.16 9.09
C TYR A 52 -5.04 9.49 8.36
N TYR A 53 -3.87 9.76 7.76
CA TYR A 53 -3.78 10.84 6.79
C TYR A 53 -4.38 10.34 5.47
N GLU A 54 -5.62 10.75 5.23
CA GLU A 54 -6.42 10.34 4.09
C GLU A 54 -6.18 11.32 2.94
N TYR A 55 -5.38 10.92 1.95
CA TYR A 55 -5.10 11.72 0.77
C TYR A 55 -5.47 10.96 -0.50
N GLU A 56 -6.01 11.68 -1.47
CA GLU A 56 -6.55 11.13 -2.73
C GLU A 56 -5.73 11.58 -3.94
N ASP A 57 -4.95 12.66 -3.81
CA ASP A 57 -4.25 13.23 -4.94
C ASP A 57 -3.05 12.37 -5.37
N SER A 58 -2.91 12.22 -6.69
CA SER A 58 -1.80 11.49 -7.29
C SER A 58 -0.53 12.34 -7.25
N LEU A 59 0.16 12.36 -6.11
CA LEU A 59 1.40 13.11 -5.94
C LEU A 59 2.63 12.38 -6.52
N GLY A 60 2.45 11.19 -7.08
CA GLY A 60 3.56 10.28 -7.37
C GLY A 60 4.17 9.71 -6.09
N ASP A 61 5.30 9.04 -6.20
CA ASP A 61 6.03 8.51 -5.06
C ASP A 61 6.46 9.66 -4.15
N LEU A 62 5.65 9.96 -3.13
CA LEU A 62 6.00 10.97 -2.14
C LEU A 62 7.25 10.47 -1.41
N PRO A 63 8.31 11.26 -1.27
CA PRO A 63 9.45 10.85 -0.47
C PRO A 63 9.07 10.86 1.03
N LEU A 64 8.29 9.88 1.44
CA LEU A 64 7.77 9.73 2.80
C LEU A 64 8.87 9.90 3.85
N LEU A 65 10.03 9.27 3.60
CA LEU A 65 11.16 9.38 4.53
C LEU A 65 11.65 10.82 4.68
N GLN A 66 11.70 11.60 3.58
CA GLN A 66 12.11 13.00 3.65
C GLN A 66 11.10 13.83 4.44
N LEU A 67 9.83 13.62 4.20
CA LEU A 67 8.74 14.26 4.92
C LEU A 67 8.84 13.99 6.43
N LEU A 68 9.02 12.72 6.81
CA LEU A 68 9.17 12.31 8.22
C LEU A 68 10.41 12.91 8.86
N LYS A 69 11.55 12.96 8.15
CA LYS A 69 12.76 13.64 8.65
C LYS A 69 12.54 15.12 8.87
N ASP A 70 11.79 15.79 8.02
CA ASP A 70 11.46 17.20 8.19
C ASP A 70 10.54 17.42 9.40
N TYR A 71 9.57 16.53 9.66
CA TYR A 71 8.77 16.55 10.90
C TYR A 71 9.61 16.29 12.14
N ALA A 72 10.57 15.38 12.06
CA ALA A 72 11.44 15.04 13.17
C ALA A 72 12.40 16.16 13.61
N ARG A 73 12.52 17.26 12.86
CA ARG A 73 13.34 18.42 13.22
C ARG A 73 12.76 19.22 14.40
N ILE A 74 11.47 19.10 14.65
CA ILE A 74 10.80 19.82 15.73
C ILE A 74 9.96 18.85 16.57
N PRO A 75 9.81 19.05 17.88
CA PRO A 75 8.97 18.22 18.73
C PRO A 75 7.52 18.18 18.23
N GLN A 76 7.00 16.99 18.07
CA GLN A 76 5.60 16.73 17.72
C GLN A 76 4.78 16.46 18.99
N LYS A 77 3.56 16.97 19.04
CA LYS A 77 2.63 16.73 20.17
C LYS A 77 2.09 15.31 20.16
N ARG A 78 1.89 14.75 18.98
CA ARG A 78 1.39 13.41 18.72
C ARG A 78 2.47 12.53 18.09
N LYS A 79 2.33 11.22 18.19
CA LYS A 79 3.18 10.31 17.43
C LYS A 79 2.81 10.37 15.95
N ILE A 80 3.80 10.51 15.09
CA ILE A 80 3.66 10.45 13.62
C ILE A 80 4.33 9.16 13.16
N ILE A 81 3.60 8.30 12.47
CA ILE A 81 4.04 6.97 12.08
C ILE A 81 3.94 6.83 10.57
N GLY A 82 5.10 6.79 9.91
CA GLY A 82 5.20 6.49 8.47
C GLY A 82 5.19 5.00 8.22
N ILE A 83 4.43 4.55 7.23
CA ILE A 83 4.37 3.15 6.80
C ILE A 83 4.72 3.09 5.33
N SER A 84 5.73 2.29 4.97
CA SER A 84 6.14 2.06 3.59
C SER A 84 5.92 0.61 3.17
N ASP A 85 5.76 0.39 1.88
CA ASP A 85 5.85 -0.93 1.28
C ASP A 85 7.24 -1.54 1.50
N ARG A 86 7.34 -2.85 1.41
CA ARG A 86 8.62 -3.57 1.51
C ARG A 86 9.14 -3.89 0.11
N ASP A 87 9.39 -2.86 -0.65
CA ASP A 87 9.95 -2.92 -1.98
C ASP A 87 11.44 -2.50 -2.03
N ASN A 88 11.97 -2.28 -3.23
CA ASN A 88 13.36 -1.86 -3.43
C ASN A 88 13.71 -0.52 -2.77
N PHE A 89 12.75 0.39 -2.59
CA PHE A 89 13.00 1.67 -1.93
C PHE A 89 13.36 1.47 -0.46
N CYS A 90 12.62 0.63 0.25
CA CYS A 90 12.91 0.29 1.65
C CYS A 90 14.29 -0.40 1.80
N LYS A 91 14.68 -1.22 0.83
CA LYS A 91 16.01 -1.87 0.81
C LYS A 91 17.15 -0.89 0.62
N LEU A 92 16.94 0.15 -0.19
CA LEU A 92 18.00 1.10 -0.56
C LEU A 92 18.12 2.28 0.43
N SER A 93 17.02 2.67 1.06
CA SER A 93 16.96 3.92 1.83
C SER A 93 17.16 3.75 3.33
N PHE A 94 17.01 2.54 3.89
CA PHE A 94 17.05 2.36 5.33
C PHE A 94 17.47 0.95 5.75
N ASP A 95 18.77 0.72 5.93
CA ASP A 95 19.30 -0.58 6.39
C ASP A 95 18.73 -1.01 7.76
N ALA A 96 18.39 -0.06 8.63
CA ALA A 96 17.77 -0.34 9.92
C ALA A 96 16.39 -1.00 9.80
N LEU A 97 15.59 -0.69 8.76
CA LEU A 97 14.27 -1.31 8.55
C LEU A 97 14.33 -2.77 8.11
N LYS A 98 15.53 -3.30 7.81
CA LYS A 98 15.72 -4.72 7.51
C LYS A 98 15.75 -5.58 8.76
N THR A 99 16.23 -5.01 9.87
CA THR A 99 16.48 -5.74 11.13
C THR A 99 15.58 -5.29 12.26
N GLU A 100 15.15 -4.04 12.26
CA GLU A 100 14.33 -3.45 13.30
C GLU A 100 12.85 -3.47 12.92
N GLN A 101 12.00 -3.69 13.90
CA GLN A 101 10.54 -3.67 13.70
C GLN A 101 10.06 -2.28 13.27
N TYR A 102 10.64 -1.23 13.83
CA TYR A 102 10.42 0.16 13.46
C TYR A 102 11.65 1.01 13.84
N VAL A 103 11.73 2.21 13.28
CA VAL A 103 12.80 3.16 13.53
C VAL A 103 12.22 4.45 14.11
N SER A 104 12.85 4.97 15.18
CA SER A 104 12.57 6.32 15.67
C SER A 104 13.44 7.32 14.92
N LEU A 105 12.81 8.34 14.36
CA LEU A 105 13.49 9.48 13.73
C LEU A 105 13.69 10.65 14.72
N GLY A 106 13.23 10.49 15.97
CA GLY A 106 13.22 11.51 17.01
C GLY A 106 11.92 12.32 17.03
N ASN A 107 11.72 13.08 18.10
CA ASN A 107 10.61 14.03 18.27
C ASN A 107 9.21 13.43 18.00
N ASN A 108 8.95 12.21 18.48
CA ASN A 108 7.70 11.47 18.26
C ASN A 108 7.42 11.08 16.79
N VAL A 109 8.44 11.01 15.95
CA VAL A 109 8.31 10.57 14.56
C VAL A 109 8.95 9.20 14.39
N TYR A 110 8.21 8.27 13.78
CA TYR A 110 8.58 6.87 13.60
C TYR A 110 8.33 6.43 12.18
N MET A 111 9.00 5.39 11.74
CA MET A 111 8.80 4.76 10.44
C MET A 111 8.99 3.25 10.54
N PHE A 112 8.20 2.50 9.77
CA PHE A 112 8.44 1.08 9.54
C PHE A 112 8.02 0.66 8.13
N ALA A 113 8.65 -0.41 7.64
CA ALA A 113 8.18 -1.11 6.45
C ALA A 113 7.17 -2.19 6.88
N ILE A 114 6.13 -2.37 6.08
CA ILE A 114 5.12 -3.41 6.38
C ILE A 114 5.81 -4.76 6.68
N PRO A 115 5.42 -5.48 7.75
CA PRO A 115 5.95 -6.80 8.06
C PRO A 115 5.80 -7.79 6.90
N LEU A 116 6.73 -8.74 6.79
CA LEU A 116 6.61 -9.82 5.81
C LEU A 116 5.48 -10.77 6.17
N VAL A 117 4.61 -11.00 5.20
CA VAL A 117 3.51 -11.96 5.27
C VAL A 117 3.50 -12.79 3.98
N HIS A 118 2.92 -13.99 4.03
CA HIS A 118 2.78 -14.87 2.85
C HIS A 118 4.08 -15.03 2.03
N GLN A 119 5.21 -15.09 2.72
CA GLN A 119 6.55 -15.08 2.12
C GLN A 119 6.81 -16.30 1.21
N ASP A 120 6.18 -17.43 1.51
CA ASP A 120 6.18 -18.64 0.69
C ASP A 120 5.47 -18.45 -0.66
N ILE A 121 4.54 -17.49 -0.75
CA ILE A 121 3.76 -17.19 -1.96
C ILE A 121 4.36 -16.03 -2.74
N TYR A 122 4.70 -14.93 -2.05
CA TYR A 122 5.06 -13.66 -2.68
C TYR A 122 6.55 -13.30 -2.58
N GLY A 123 7.32 -13.99 -1.71
CA GLY A 123 8.72 -13.66 -1.43
C GLY A 123 8.88 -12.46 -0.49
N ASP A 124 10.01 -11.77 -0.62
CA ASP A 124 10.42 -10.70 0.31
C ASP A 124 10.05 -9.29 -0.17
N GLU A 125 9.63 -9.15 -1.42
CA GLU A 125 9.22 -7.87 -2.01
C GLU A 125 7.71 -7.81 -2.09
N ILE A 126 7.09 -7.16 -1.11
CA ILE A 126 5.64 -7.07 -0.99
C ILE A 126 5.16 -5.63 -0.87
N SER A 127 4.00 -5.38 -1.45
CA SER A 127 3.17 -4.21 -1.22
C SER A 127 1.96 -4.57 -0.35
N ILE A 128 1.20 -3.57 0.06
CA ILE A 128 0.06 -3.75 0.96
C ILE A 128 -0.97 -4.77 0.44
N GLU A 129 -1.15 -4.87 -0.86
CA GLU A 129 -2.09 -5.81 -1.48
C GLU A 129 -1.71 -7.27 -1.23
N HIS A 130 -0.42 -7.57 -1.02
CA HIS A 130 0.04 -8.94 -0.71
C HIS A 130 -0.37 -9.43 0.69
N TYR A 131 -1.02 -8.58 1.49
CA TYR A 131 -1.64 -8.96 2.76
C TYR A 131 -2.94 -9.75 2.57
N TYR A 132 -3.51 -9.72 1.36
CA TYR A 132 -4.64 -10.58 1.01
C TYR A 132 -4.17 -11.93 0.50
N ARG A 133 -5.01 -12.94 0.65
CA ARG A 133 -4.80 -14.24 0.03
C ARG A 133 -4.85 -14.13 -1.50
N LYS A 134 -4.13 -14.99 -2.20
CA LYS A 134 -4.06 -14.96 -3.65
C LYS A 134 -5.44 -15.08 -4.31
N GLU A 135 -6.31 -15.94 -3.78
CA GLU A 135 -7.68 -16.08 -4.27
C GLU A 135 -8.50 -14.79 -4.19
N HIS A 136 -8.25 -13.95 -3.17
CA HIS A 136 -8.91 -12.65 -3.03
C HIS A 136 -8.39 -11.64 -4.06
N LEU A 137 -7.08 -11.61 -4.31
CA LEU A 137 -6.50 -10.73 -5.33
C LEU A 137 -7.00 -11.07 -6.74
N LEU A 138 -7.19 -12.37 -7.02
CA LEU A 138 -7.64 -12.86 -8.31
C LEU A 138 -9.17 -12.93 -8.45
N LYS A 139 -9.93 -12.49 -7.43
CA LYS A 139 -11.39 -12.45 -7.47
C LYS A 139 -11.86 -11.36 -8.43
N GLU A 140 -12.73 -11.73 -9.37
CA GLU A 140 -13.36 -10.78 -10.28
C GLU A 140 -14.44 -9.96 -9.55
N ASN A 141 -14.50 -8.67 -9.86
CA ASN A 141 -15.60 -7.82 -9.45
C ASN A 141 -16.82 -8.03 -10.34
N TYR A 142 -17.89 -7.26 -10.11
CA TYR A 142 -19.14 -7.33 -10.88
C TYR A 142 -18.98 -6.96 -12.37
N GLU A 143 -17.88 -6.30 -12.75
CA GLU A 143 -17.52 -5.97 -14.13
C GLU A 143 -16.62 -7.03 -14.79
N GLY A 144 -16.29 -8.11 -14.08
CA GLY A 144 -15.34 -9.14 -14.55
C GLY A 144 -13.87 -8.68 -14.47
N ARG A 145 -13.56 -7.63 -13.70
CA ARG A 145 -12.19 -7.14 -13.52
C ARG A 145 -11.58 -7.65 -12.22
N ARG A 146 -10.27 -7.90 -12.23
CA ARG A 146 -9.50 -8.31 -11.07
C ARG A 146 -8.09 -7.73 -11.07
N LEU A 147 -7.37 -7.89 -9.98
CA LEU A 147 -5.94 -7.67 -10.00
C LEU A 147 -5.22 -8.80 -10.74
N PHE A 148 -4.09 -8.47 -11.34
CA PHE A 148 -3.20 -9.43 -11.98
C PHE A 148 -1.84 -9.40 -11.31
N LEU A 149 -1.22 -10.57 -11.18
CA LEU A 149 0.14 -10.73 -10.68
C LEU A 149 1.13 -10.85 -11.84
N GLY A 150 2.33 -10.32 -11.68
CA GLY A 150 3.38 -10.42 -12.67
C GLY A 150 3.70 -11.85 -13.07
N SER A 151 3.60 -12.80 -12.12
CA SER A 151 3.83 -14.23 -12.36
C SER A 151 2.80 -14.89 -13.30
N GLU A 152 1.69 -14.24 -13.59
CA GLU A 152 0.70 -14.73 -14.57
C GLU A 152 1.14 -14.46 -16.01
N PHE A 153 2.22 -13.71 -16.22
CA PHE A 153 2.69 -13.30 -17.55
C PHE A 153 4.13 -13.75 -17.80
N ASN A 154 4.43 -14.04 -19.07
CA ASN A 154 5.79 -14.25 -19.52
C ASN A 154 6.46 -12.90 -19.87
N GLY A 155 7.78 -12.93 -20.11
CA GLY A 155 8.55 -11.72 -20.48
C GLY A 155 8.12 -11.01 -21.77
N LYS A 156 7.16 -11.55 -22.51
CA LYS A 156 6.53 -10.91 -23.66
C LYS A 156 5.15 -10.31 -23.35
N GLY A 157 4.76 -10.33 -22.07
CA GLY A 157 3.48 -9.81 -21.62
C GLY A 157 2.27 -10.71 -21.92
N ARG A 158 2.50 -11.97 -22.26
CA ARG A 158 1.41 -12.94 -22.50
C ARG A 158 1.15 -13.75 -21.26
N GLY A 159 -0.13 -13.97 -20.94
CA GLY A 159 -0.54 -14.84 -19.85
C GLY A 159 -0.09 -16.29 -20.08
N LEU A 160 0.27 -16.97 -18.99
CA LEU A 160 0.73 -18.35 -19.04
C LEU A 160 -0.40 -19.34 -19.28
N GLU A 161 -1.60 -19.06 -18.77
CA GLU A 161 -2.78 -19.91 -18.91
C GLU A 161 -3.76 -19.44 -19.99
N LYS A 162 -3.75 -18.12 -20.24
CA LYS A 162 -4.56 -17.48 -21.29
C LYS A 162 -3.70 -16.51 -22.06
N ASP A 163 -4.09 -16.23 -23.29
CA ASP A 163 -3.42 -15.26 -24.15
C ASP A 163 -3.76 -13.81 -23.76
N TYR A 164 -3.46 -13.43 -22.52
CA TYR A 164 -3.50 -12.04 -22.11
C TYR A 164 -2.31 -11.27 -22.66
N ILE A 165 -2.51 -10.00 -22.96
CA ILE A 165 -1.43 -9.07 -23.27
C ILE A 165 -1.52 -7.84 -22.36
N THR A 166 -0.34 -7.32 -22.01
CA THR A 166 -0.24 -6.02 -21.37
C THR A 166 0.34 -5.00 -22.35
N ARG A 167 -0.02 -3.74 -22.21
CA ARG A 167 0.46 -2.68 -23.10
C ARG A 167 1.81 -2.12 -22.74
N PHE A 168 2.33 -2.38 -21.55
CA PHE A 168 3.46 -1.61 -20.99
C PHE A 168 4.78 -2.33 -21.10
N LYS A 169 5.85 -1.53 -21.31
CA LYS A 169 7.24 -1.97 -21.21
C LYS A 169 7.59 -2.21 -19.74
N GLY A 170 8.40 -3.23 -19.45
CA GLY A 170 8.84 -3.53 -18.08
C GLY A 170 8.13 -4.70 -17.42
N ILE A 171 7.29 -5.40 -18.16
CA ILE A 171 6.59 -6.60 -17.69
C ILE A 171 7.57 -7.70 -17.26
N ASP A 172 8.75 -7.76 -17.87
CA ASP A 172 9.80 -8.74 -17.52
C ASP A 172 10.20 -8.66 -16.05
N HIS A 173 10.26 -7.45 -15.49
CA HIS A 173 10.56 -7.26 -14.08
C HIS A 173 9.39 -7.72 -13.20
N LYS A 174 8.18 -7.32 -13.52
CA LYS A 174 6.96 -7.69 -12.78
C LYS A 174 6.65 -9.19 -12.89
N SER A 175 6.91 -9.82 -14.03
CA SER A 175 6.70 -11.25 -14.22
C SER A 175 7.64 -12.14 -13.39
N LYS A 176 8.79 -11.60 -12.98
CA LYS A 176 9.73 -12.30 -12.10
C LYS A 176 9.35 -12.26 -10.63
N ASN A 177 8.63 -11.21 -10.24
CA ASN A 177 8.37 -10.91 -8.83
C ASN A 177 6.86 -10.92 -8.65
N ASN A 178 6.08 -11.66 -8.40
CA ASN A 178 4.64 -11.61 -8.08
C ASN A 178 4.05 -10.18 -7.86
N GLY A 179 4.68 -9.16 -8.45
CA GLY A 179 4.25 -7.77 -8.34
C GLY A 179 2.85 -7.57 -8.90
N ILE A 180 2.07 -6.70 -8.27
CA ILE A 180 0.74 -6.35 -8.78
C ILE A 180 0.89 -5.56 -10.08
N ILE A 181 0.18 -5.97 -11.11
CA ILE A 181 0.11 -5.27 -12.39
C ILE A 181 -0.95 -4.18 -12.28
N ASP A 182 -0.51 -2.93 -12.33
CA ASP A 182 -1.38 -1.74 -12.28
C ASP A 182 -1.52 -1.10 -13.68
N GLU A 183 -1.39 -1.93 -14.70
CA GLU A 183 -1.55 -1.57 -16.10
C GLU A 183 -2.79 -2.24 -16.68
N ARG A 184 -3.15 -1.81 -17.89
CA ARG A 184 -4.24 -2.44 -18.61
C ARG A 184 -3.86 -3.82 -19.12
N VAL A 185 -4.74 -4.78 -18.94
CA VAL A 185 -4.62 -6.16 -19.42
C VAL A 185 -5.78 -6.48 -20.36
N TYR A 186 -5.50 -7.02 -21.53
CA TYR A 186 -6.49 -7.38 -22.53
C TYR A 186 -6.41 -8.87 -22.86
N ASP A 187 -7.54 -9.46 -23.22
CA ASP A 187 -7.54 -10.74 -23.93
C ASP A 187 -6.97 -10.51 -25.34
N ILE A 188 -6.14 -11.42 -25.82
CA ILE A 188 -5.51 -11.32 -27.15
C ILE A 188 -6.55 -11.29 -28.29
N LYS A 189 -7.72 -11.85 -28.05
CA LYS A 189 -8.82 -11.93 -29.02
C LYS A 189 -9.70 -10.68 -29.05
N ASP A 190 -9.67 -9.92 -27.98
CA ASP A 190 -10.49 -8.73 -27.80
C ASP A 190 -9.57 -7.58 -27.36
N LEU A 191 -8.98 -6.90 -28.34
CA LEU A 191 -8.06 -5.77 -28.14
C LEU A 191 -8.81 -4.44 -27.97
N ASP A 192 -10.06 -4.47 -27.56
CA ASP A 192 -10.81 -3.27 -27.30
C ASP A 192 -10.18 -2.52 -26.12
N GLU A 193 -9.72 -1.30 -26.41
CA GLU A 193 -9.01 -0.46 -25.44
C GLU A 193 -9.88 -0.04 -24.24
N GLU A 194 -11.19 -0.11 -24.40
CA GLU A 194 -12.15 0.27 -23.34
C GLU A 194 -12.37 -0.86 -22.34
N ASN A 195 -12.09 -2.11 -22.71
CA ASN A 195 -12.37 -3.30 -21.90
C ASN A 195 -11.12 -3.92 -21.26
N SER A 196 -10.40 -3.16 -20.42
CA SER A 196 -9.34 -3.76 -19.60
C SER A 196 -9.90 -4.78 -18.62
N LEU A 197 -9.31 -5.98 -18.61
CA LEU A 197 -9.61 -7.02 -17.63
C LEU A 197 -9.00 -6.70 -16.24
N ALA A 198 -8.01 -5.79 -16.20
CA ALA A 198 -7.36 -5.41 -14.96
C ALA A 198 -8.20 -4.37 -14.21
N MET A 199 -8.35 -4.62 -12.91
CA MET A 199 -8.71 -3.64 -11.92
C MET A 199 -7.45 -2.88 -11.52
N SER A 200 -7.52 -1.55 -11.38
CA SER A 200 -6.41 -0.78 -10.84
C SER A 200 -6.24 -1.03 -9.33
N LYS A 201 -5.05 -0.78 -8.79
CA LYS A 201 -4.83 -0.77 -7.34
C LYS A 201 -5.77 0.21 -6.63
N SER A 202 -6.04 1.36 -7.27
CA SER A 202 -6.96 2.37 -6.72
C SER A 202 -8.39 1.85 -6.62
N ASP A 203 -8.92 1.26 -7.70
CA ASP A 203 -10.27 0.69 -7.71
C ASP A 203 -10.40 -0.44 -6.69
N PHE A 204 -9.37 -1.29 -6.59
CA PHE A 204 -9.34 -2.36 -5.59
C PHE A 204 -9.39 -1.81 -4.15
N ALA A 205 -8.56 -0.80 -3.85
CA ALA A 205 -8.54 -0.16 -2.54
C ALA A 205 -9.88 0.51 -2.20
N ASP A 206 -10.54 1.14 -3.18
CA ASP A 206 -11.84 1.76 -3.01
C ASP A 206 -12.94 0.73 -2.71
N LEU A 207 -12.93 -0.41 -3.40
CA LEU A 207 -13.86 -1.51 -3.11
C LEU A 207 -13.63 -2.10 -1.71
N ILE A 208 -12.37 -2.22 -1.28
CA ILE A 208 -12.02 -2.69 0.07
C ILE A 208 -12.50 -1.69 1.14
N LEU A 209 -12.25 -0.39 0.95
CA LEU A 209 -12.63 0.65 1.90
C LEU A 209 -14.15 0.80 2.02
N ALA A 210 -14.86 0.67 0.89
CA ALA A 210 -16.32 0.77 0.85
C ALA A 210 -17.02 -0.44 1.49
N GLU A 211 -16.29 -1.47 1.92
CA GLU A 211 -16.86 -2.73 2.44
C GLU A 211 -17.87 -3.33 1.47
N ALA A 212 -17.58 -3.22 0.18
CA ALA A 212 -18.43 -3.73 -0.87
C ALA A 212 -18.71 -5.23 -0.66
N GLU A 213 -19.84 -5.71 -1.16
CA GLU A 213 -20.17 -7.14 -1.15
C GLU A 213 -19.05 -7.98 -1.77
N TYR A 214 -18.29 -7.39 -2.68
CA TYR A 214 -17.08 -7.94 -3.27
C TYR A 214 -16.05 -8.42 -2.23
N ALA A 215 -15.80 -7.63 -1.18
CA ALA A 215 -14.76 -7.89 -0.19
C ALA A 215 -15.28 -8.54 1.12
N ARG A 216 -16.55 -8.92 1.17
CA ARG A 216 -17.22 -9.43 2.39
C ARG A 216 -16.54 -10.67 2.98
N ASP A 217 -16.00 -11.54 2.14
CA ASP A 217 -15.36 -12.80 2.49
C ASP A 217 -13.83 -12.73 2.54
N PHE A 218 -13.25 -11.52 2.42
CA PHE A 218 -11.82 -11.35 2.44
C PHE A 218 -11.23 -11.59 3.83
N ASP A 219 -10.09 -12.27 3.85
CA ASP A 219 -9.33 -12.51 5.07
C ASP A 219 -8.37 -11.33 5.32
N PHE A 220 -8.61 -10.60 6.41
CA PHE A 220 -7.78 -9.48 6.85
C PHE A 220 -6.77 -9.89 7.94
N SER A 221 -6.67 -11.16 8.31
CA SER A 221 -5.90 -11.60 9.47
C SER A 221 -4.41 -11.20 9.39
N ALA A 222 -3.81 -11.20 8.20
CA ALA A 222 -2.41 -10.81 8.03
C ALA A 222 -2.14 -9.35 8.46
N PHE A 223 -3.12 -8.46 8.36
CA PHE A 223 -2.98 -7.07 8.78
C PHE A 223 -2.74 -6.90 10.29
N GLN A 224 -2.99 -7.92 11.11
CA GLN A 224 -2.65 -7.90 12.54
C GLN A 224 -1.17 -7.62 12.77
N GLU A 225 -0.30 -8.02 11.86
CA GLU A 225 1.14 -7.75 11.93
C GLU A 225 1.43 -6.25 11.87
N ILE A 226 0.74 -5.50 11.00
CA ILE A 226 0.86 -4.04 10.92
C ILE A 226 0.41 -3.40 12.24
N PHE A 227 -0.75 -3.81 12.76
CA PHE A 227 -1.27 -3.26 14.02
C PHE A 227 -0.40 -3.60 15.23
N SER A 228 0.28 -4.75 15.21
CA SER A 228 1.25 -5.11 16.24
C SER A 228 2.42 -4.13 16.27
N VAL A 229 2.95 -3.73 15.11
CA VAL A 229 4.01 -2.71 15.03
C VAL A 229 3.49 -1.34 15.46
N ILE A 230 2.32 -0.92 14.98
CA ILE A 230 1.70 0.35 15.40
C ILE A 230 1.55 0.40 16.91
N LYS A 231 1.08 -0.68 17.53
CA LYS A 231 0.92 -0.79 19.00
C LYS A 231 2.26 -0.70 19.71
N ALA A 232 3.31 -1.34 19.19
CA ALA A 232 4.65 -1.25 19.76
C ALA A 232 5.18 0.19 19.73
N VAL A 233 4.97 0.91 18.61
CA VAL A 233 5.33 2.32 18.50
C VAL A 233 4.54 3.18 19.48
N ILE A 234 3.23 2.96 19.65
CA ILE A 234 2.38 3.73 20.55
C ILE A 234 2.85 3.60 22.01
N ASN A 235 3.32 2.42 22.38
CA ASN A 235 3.75 2.09 23.74
C ASN A 235 5.23 2.40 24.03
N SER A 236 6.00 2.87 23.04
CA SER A 236 7.43 3.19 23.18
C SER A 236 7.72 4.47 23.95
#